data_8e90112e8e91a2071f9d08ba6dc5d6f9
#
_entry.id   8e90112e8e91a2071f9d08ba6dc5d6f9
#
_cell.length_a   1.000
_cell.length_b   1.000
_cell.length_c   1.000
_cell.angle_alpha   90.00
_cell.angle_beta   90.00
_cell.angle_gamma   90.00
#
_symmetry.space_group_name_H-M   'P 1'
#
loop_
_entity.id
_entity.type
_entity.pdbx_description
1 polymer ?
#
loop_
_entity_poly.entity_id
_entity_poly.type
_entity_poly.pdbx_seq_one_letter_code
_entity_poly.pdbx_strand_id
1 'polypeptide(L)'
;MAKKETAPEFDEFAEDYDVALEKGLALSGEGKDYFAAGRMGWLANRLGQLNQKPSTALDFGCGTGSATPFFFETLGISHLVGTDPSEKSLSVARNTWQDFAVTFRSTENVPSSEADKVDLAFCNGVFHHIPPADRAAALASIYRDLKPGGYFAFFENNPWNPVTRYAMSRVHFDRDAILVWPHEARGLLRSAGFSVVRTDYLFFFPKSLAFMRGMEPGLAWLPMGGQYLVLARKDP
;
A
#
# COMPACT_ATOMS: atom_id res chain seq x y z
N MET A 1 -26.38 24.44 2.40
CA MET A 1 -25.47 24.33 3.53
C MET A 1 -24.15 23.80 2.99
N ALA A 2 -23.11 24.62 2.97
CA ALA A 2 -21.79 24.20 2.50
C ALA A 2 -21.24 23.16 3.48
N LYS A 3 -20.84 21.98 2.96
CA LYS A 3 -20.06 21.01 3.71
C LYS A 3 -18.77 21.71 4.15
N LYS A 4 -18.57 21.86 5.45
CA LYS A 4 -17.31 22.33 6.01
C LYS A 4 -16.26 21.31 5.57
N GLU A 5 -15.35 21.70 4.67
CA GLU A 5 -14.14 20.93 4.38
C GLU A 5 -13.37 20.83 5.69
N THR A 6 -13.53 19.72 6.36
CA THR A 6 -12.60 19.34 7.44
C THR A 6 -11.32 18.91 6.76
N ALA A 7 -10.18 19.51 7.15
CA ALA A 7 -8.87 19.06 6.73
C ALA A 7 -8.77 17.53 6.88
N PRO A 8 -8.10 16.81 5.96
CA PRO A 8 -7.94 15.38 6.08
C PRO A 8 -7.40 15.03 7.47
N GLU A 9 -7.94 14.01 8.11
CA GLU A 9 -7.57 13.57 9.45
C GLU A 9 -6.04 13.38 9.58
N PHE A 10 -5.38 12.95 8.50
CA PHE A 10 -3.94 12.76 8.39
C PHE A 10 -3.10 14.05 8.42
N ASP A 11 -3.69 15.22 8.18
CA ASP A 11 -2.96 16.49 8.29
C ASP A 11 -2.50 16.79 9.72
N GLU A 12 -3.22 16.30 10.74
CA GLU A 12 -2.86 16.46 12.15
C GLU A 12 -1.69 15.56 12.57
N PHE A 13 -1.49 14.44 11.87
CA PHE A 13 -0.51 13.41 12.22
C PHE A 13 0.76 13.41 11.37
N ALA A 14 0.87 14.25 10.33
CA ALA A 14 1.97 14.21 9.37
C ALA A 14 3.37 14.31 10.03
N GLU A 15 3.50 15.05 11.15
CA GLU A 15 4.76 15.20 11.87
C GLU A 15 5.04 14.06 12.86
N ASP A 16 3.99 13.47 13.45
CA ASP A 16 4.10 12.41 14.46
C ASP A 16 3.84 11.01 13.92
N TYR A 17 3.51 10.91 12.61
CA TYR A 17 3.12 9.64 11.97
C TYR A 17 4.19 8.54 12.15
N ASP A 18 5.45 8.88 11.87
CA ASP A 18 6.56 7.93 11.99
C ASP A 18 6.76 7.44 13.43
N VAL A 19 6.63 8.33 14.42
CA VAL A 19 6.77 7.98 15.85
C VAL A 19 5.64 7.06 16.32
N ALA A 20 4.41 7.32 15.87
CA ALA A 20 3.27 6.48 16.21
C ALA A 20 3.35 5.10 15.55
N LEU A 21 3.78 5.06 14.28
CA LEU A 21 4.02 3.82 13.54
C LEU A 21 5.11 2.97 14.20
N GLU A 22 6.24 3.57 14.60
CA GLU A 22 7.32 2.87 15.29
C GLU A 22 6.86 2.22 16.59
N LYS A 23 6.00 2.88 17.37
CA LYS A 23 5.40 2.28 18.58
C LYS A 23 4.55 1.05 18.25
N GLY A 24 3.78 1.08 17.18
CA GLY A 24 2.99 -0.08 16.71
C GLY A 24 3.89 -1.24 16.25
N LEU A 25 4.99 -0.93 15.56
CA LEU A 25 5.94 -1.92 15.06
C LEU A 25 6.88 -2.50 16.12
N ALA A 26 7.00 -1.86 17.29
CA ALA A 26 7.92 -2.26 18.37
C ALA A 26 7.79 -3.75 18.77
N LEU A 27 6.58 -4.31 18.69
CA LEU A 27 6.34 -5.74 18.98
C LEU A 27 7.04 -6.69 18.00
N SER A 28 7.25 -6.25 16.76
CA SER A 28 7.97 -7.03 15.76
C SER A 28 9.47 -7.00 15.97
N GLY A 29 9.98 -5.98 16.67
CA GLY A 29 11.40 -5.64 16.81
C GLY A 29 12.02 -5.07 15.53
N GLU A 30 11.20 -4.72 14.52
CA GLU A 30 11.63 -4.18 13.23
C GLU A 30 11.09 -2.77 12.99
N GLY A 31 11.82 -1.97 12.21
CA GLY A 31 11.41 -0.64 11.79
C GLY A 31 10.57 -0.63 10.50
N LYS A 32 10.04 0.54 10.15
CA LYS A 32 9.21 0.76 8.94
C LYS A 32 9.89 0.30 7.65
N ASP A 33 11.21 0.53 7.53
CA ASP A 33 11.98 0.20 6.33
C ASP A 33 12.06 -1.31 6.08
N TYR A 34 12.14 -2.12 7.14
CA TYR A 34 12.08 -3.57 7.02
C TYR A 34 10.78 -4.03 6.35
N PHE A 35 9.65 -3.48 6.77
CA PHE A 35 8.35 -3.82 6.19
C PHE A 35 8.19 -3.29 4.76
N ALA A 36 8.69 -2.08 4.48
CA ALA A 36 8.67 -1.51 3.13
C ALA A 36 9.52 -2.35 2.18
N ALA A 37 10.77 -2.62 2.54
CA ALA A 37 11.68 -3.48 1.76
C ALA A 37 11.09 -4.89 1.56
N GLY A 38 10.51 -5.47 2.61
CA GLY A 38 9.89 -6.80 2.55
C GLY A 38 8.72 -6.87 1.57
N ARG A 39 7.82 -5.88 1.58
CA ARG A 39 6.71 -5.79 0.61
C ARG A 39 7.21 -5.65 -0.82
N MET A 40 8.19 -4.75 -1.04
CA MET A 40 8.73 -4.54 -2.39
C MET A 40 9.51 -5.74 -2.91
N GLY A 41 10.32 -6.38 -2.07
CA GLY A 41 11.02 -7.63 -2.44
C GLY A 41 10.05 -8.77 -2.74
N TRP A 42 8.97 -8.89 -1.96
CA TRP A 42 7.92 -9.86 -2.22
C TRP A 42 7.23 -9.59 -3.56
N LEU A 43 6.82 -8.34 -3.78
CA LEU A 43 6.16 -7.93 -5.03
C LEU A 43 7.07 -8.15 -6.24
N ALA A 44 8.35 -7.77 -6.15
CA ALA A 44 9.34 -8.00 -7.22
C ALA A 44 9.44 -9.49 -7.59
N ASN A 45 9.49 -10.38 -6.57
CA ASN A 45 9.51 -11.82 -6.80
C ASN A 45 8.24 -12.31 -7.51
N ARG A 46 7.07 -11.82 -7.08
CA ARG A 46 5.78 -12.22 -7.70
C ARG A 46 5.63 -11.73 -9.13
N LEU A 47 6.01 -10.50 -9.40
CA LEU A 47 6.03 -9.94 -10.76
C LEU A 47 7.05 -10.68 -11.64
N GLY A 48 8.22 -11.01 -11.11
CA GLY A 48 9.24 -11.81 -11.80
C GLY A 48 8.73 -13.20 -12.20
N GLN A 49 7.98 -13.89 -11.32
CA GLN A 49 7.33 -15.18 -11.63
C GLN A 49 6.29 -15.07 -12.76
N LEU A 50 5.71 -13.89 -12.96
CA LEU A 50 4.78 -13.59 -14.03
C LEU A 50 5.47 -13.01 -15.29
N ASN A 51 6.81 -12.92 -15.30
CA ASN A 51 7.61 -12.27 -16.33
C ASN A 51 7.22 -10.79 -16.56
N GLN A 52 6.83 -10.10 -15.50
CA GLN A 52 6.45 -8.69 -15.55
C GLN A 52 7.56 -7.79 -15.01
N LYS A 53 7.83 -6.71 -15.72
CA LYS A 53 8.81 -5.68 -15.35
C LYS A 53 8.16 -4.31 -15.54
N PRO A 54 7.41 -3.80 -14.56
CA PRO A 54 6.79 -2.49 -14.66
C PRO A 54 7.86 -1.40 -14.73
N SER A 55 7.66 -0.40 -15.58
CA SER A 55 8.53 0.77 -15.71
C SER A 55 7.95 1.98 -14.97
N THR A 56 6.63 2.04 -14.88
CA THR A 56 5.91 3.14 -14.22
C THR A 56 5.01 2.61 -13.11
N ALA A 57 4.94 3.34 -11.99
CA ALA A 57 4.09 2.93 -10.87
C ALA A 57 3.28 4.09 -10.27
N LEU A 58 2.16 3.74 -9.64
CA LEU A 58 1.35 4.57 -8.77
C LEU A 58 1.46 4.04 -7.34
N ASP A 59 1.83 4.89 -6.39
CA ASP A 59 1.69 4.67 -4.96
C ASP A 59 0.45 5.41 -4.45
N PHE A 60 -0.63 4.66 -4.25
CA PHE A 60 -1.92 5.20 -3.82
C PHE A 60 -2.00 5.26 -2.29
N GLY A 61 -2.17 6.46 -1.73
CA GLY A 61 -2.06 6.73 -0.31
C GLY A 61 -0.60 6.73 0.14
N CYS A 62 0.26 7.45 -0.60
CA CYS A 62 1.71 7.43 -0.41
C CYS A 62 2.18 8.09 0.89
N GLY A 63 1.33 8.89 1.57
CA GLY A 63 1.69 9.66 2.73
C GLY A 63 2.91 10.55 2.47
N THR A 64 3.93 10.46 3.31
CA THR A 64 5.22 11.16 3.19
C THR A 64 6.17 10.52 2.17
N GLY A 65 5.70 9.54 1.39
CA GLY A 65 6.47 8.89 0.33
C GLY A 65 7.56 7.94 0.83
N SER A 66 7.48 7.41 2.04
CA SER A 66 8.53 6.57 2.64
C SER A 66 8.84 5.29 1.85
N ALA A 67 7.93 4.84 0.98
CA ALA A 67 8.16 3.70 0.09
C ALA A 67 8.93 4.06 -1.19
N THR A 68 9.07 5.35 -1.50
CA THR A 68 9.68 5.85 -2.77
C THR A 68 11.01 5.17 -3.12
N PRO A 69 12.05 5.14 -2.25
CA PRO A 69 13.34 4.53 -2.63
C PRO A 69 13.20 3.08 -3.08
N PHE A 70 12.34 2.31 -2.42
CA PHE A 70 12.18 0.89 -2.70
C PHE A 70 11.52 0.61 -4.06
N PHE A 71 10.71 1.54 -4.60
CA PHE A 71 10.21 1.43 -5.97
C PHE A 71 11.36 1.47 -6.99
N PHE A 72 12.32 2.36 -6.80
CA PHE A 72 13.45 2.50 -7.72
C PHE A 72 14.48 1.39 -7.52
N GLU A 73 14.88 1.13 -6.28
CA GLU A 73 15.95 0.20 -5.93
C GLU A 73 15.56 -1.27 -6.12
N THR A 74 14.30 -1.62 -5.79
CA THR A 74 13.86 -3.03 -5.78
C THR A 74 13.08 -3.42 -7.02
N LEU A 75 12.17 -2.54 -7.49
CA LEU A 75 11.34 -2.81 -8.66
C LEU A 75 11.92 -2.27 -9.97
N GLY A 76 12.91 -1.37 -9.89
CA GLY A 76 13.54 -0.76 -11.06
C GLY A 76 12.59 0.18 -11.82
N ILE A 77 11.65 0.81 -11.12
CA ILE A 77 10.71 1.77 -11.71
C ILE A 77 11.48 2.99 -12.24
N SER A 78 11.13 3.46 -13.42
CA SER A 78 11.72 4.66 -14.03
C SER A 78 10.98 5.94 -13.66
N HIS A 79 9.68 5.85 -13.36
CA HIS A 79 8.87 6.98 -12.91
C HIS A 79 7.78 6.51 -11.94
N LEU A 80 7.66 7.24 -10.82
CA LEU A 80 6.66 6.99 -9.78
C LEU A 80 5.68 8.16 -9.70
N VAL A 81 4.40 7.85 -9.53
CA VAL A 81 3.36 8.81 -9.14
C VAL A 81 2.93 8.47 -7.73
N GLY A 82 3.09 9.39 -6.78
CA GLY A 82 2.55 9.26 -5.43
C GLY A 82 1.26 10.08 -5.29
N THR A 83 0.21 9.49 -4.74
CA THR A 83 -1.05 10.21 -4.49
C THR A 83 -1.49 10.08 -3.05
N ASP A 84 -1.93 11.19 -2.45
CA ASP A 84 -2.44 11.22 -1.08
C ASP A 84 -3.47 12.36 -0.91
N PRO A 85 -4.48 12.26 -0.04
CA PRO A 85 -5.40 13.35 0.24
C PRO A 85 -4.76 14.45 1.10
N SER A 86 -3.71 14.17 1.88
CA SER A 86 -3.04 15.12 2.77
C SER A 86 -1.98 15.94 2.02
N GLU A 87 -2.25 17.21 1.78
CA GLU A 87 -1.28 18.11 1.15
C GLU A 87 -0.04 18.37 2.03
N LYS A 88 -0.18 18.26 3.37
CA LYS A 88 0.96 18.33 4.28
C LYS A 88 1.91 17.15 4.06
N SER A 89 1.38 15.92 4.01
CA SER A 89 2.17 14.72 3.71
C SER A 89 2.85 14.83 2.35
N LEU A 90 2.12 15.28 1.32
CA LEU A 90 2.67 15.48 -0.01
C LEU A 90 3.77 16.55 -0.06
N SER A 91 3.65 17.61 0.75
CA SER A 91 4.70 18.64 0.88
C SER A 91 5.99 18.05 1.45
N VAL A 92 5.88 17.24 2.52
CA VAL A 92 7.03 16.51 3.09
C VAL A 92 7.62 15.57 2.05
N ALA A 93 6.78 14.80 1.34
CA ALA A 93 7.24 13.87 0.31
C ALA A 93 8.02 14.55 -0.82
N ARG A 94 7.52 15.68 -1.35
CA ARG A 94 8.19 16.46 -2.40
C ARG A 94 9.57 16.98 -1.96
N ASN A 95 9.68 17.44 -0.72
CA ASN A 95 10.93 17.93 -0.18
C ASN A 95 11.94 16.81 0.09
N THR A 96 11.46 15.66 0.58
CA THR A 96 12.33 14.54 0.95
C THR A 96 12.86 13.78 -0.26
N TRP A 97 12.03 13.59 -1.30
CA TRP A 97 12.32 12.69 -2.42
C TRP A 97 12.56 13.42 -3.74
N GLN A 98 13.02 14.68 -3.70
CA GLN A 98 13.24 15.52 -4.87
C GLN A 98 14.29 14.96 -5.86
N ASP A 99 15.19 14.10 -5.40
CA ASP A 99 16.24 13.49 -6.22
C ASP A 99 15.75 12.25 -7.00
N PHE A 100 14.51 11.80 -6.76
CA PHE A 100 13.89 10.68 -7.47
C PHE A 100 12.97 11.17 -8.59
N ALA A 101 12.81 10.35 -9.64
CA ALA A 101 11.87 10.63 -10.73
C ALA A 101 10.42 10.35 -10.28
N VAL A 102 9.93 11.13 -9.30
CA VAL A 102 8.60 10.98 -8.69
C VAL A 102 7.78 12.26 -8.81
N THR A 103 6.48 12.10 -9.06
CA THR A 103 5.49 13.18 -9.03
C THR A 103 4.49 12.94 -7.91
N PHE A 104 4.44 13.84 -6.92
CA PHE A 104 3.47 13.78 -5.83
C PHE A 104 2.30 14.73 -6.07
N ARG A 105 1.07 14.21 -6.02
CA ARG A 105 -0.16 14.98 -6.28
C ARG A 105 -1.32 14.56 -5.37
N SER A 106 -2.28 15.47 -5.14
CA SER A 106 -3.51 15.14 -4.44
C SER A 106 -4.32 14.08 -5.20
N THR A 107 -5.00 13.19 -4.47
CA THR A 107 -5.92 12.20 -5.05
C THR A 107 -7.07 12.82 -5.85
N GLU A 108 -7.40 14.09 -5.64
CA GLU A 108 -8.41 14.83 -6.39
C GLU A 108 -7.92 15.23 -7.79
N ASN A 109 -6.60 15.36 -8.00
CA ASN A 109 -5.99 15.75 -9.26
C ASN A 109 -5.77 14.53 -10.16
N VAL A 110 -6.81 14.12 -10.85
CA VAL A 110 -6.79 12.96 -11.73
C VAL A 110 -6.10 13.30 -13.06
N PRO A 111 -5.12 12.49 -13.52
CA PRO A 111 -4.62 12.63 -14.88
C PRO A 111 -5.69 12.27 -15.88
N SER A 112 -5.74 13.00 -16.95
CA SER A 112 -6.77 12.87 -17.98
C SER A 112 -6.29 12.24 -19.29
N SER A 113 -5.00 11.84 -19.36
CA SER A 113 -4.43 11.30 -20.61
C SER A 113 -4.00 9.83 -20.47
N GLU A 114 -4.07 9.09 -21.60
CA GLU A 114 -3.56 7.71 -21.71
C GLU A 114 -2.05 7.62 -21.40
N ALA A 115 -1.30 8.73 -21.66
CA ALA A 115 0.13 8.82 -21.42
C ALA A 115 0.48 8.78 -19.92
N ASP A 116 -0.48 9.12 -19.05
CA ASP A 116 -0.28 9.18 -17.60
C ASP A 116 -0.56 7.84 -16.91
N LYS A 117 -1.03 6.83 -17.65
CA LYS A 117 -1.31 5.50 -17.09
C LYS A 117 -0.04 4.76 -16.74
N VAL A 118 -0.12 3.98 -15.65
CA VAL A 118 1.00 3.25 -15.07
C VAL A 118 0.90 1.74 -15.33
N ASP A 119 2.03 1.04 -15.26
CA ASP A 119 2.12 -0.41 -15.39
C ASP A 119 1.74 -1.12 -14.09
N LEU A 120 1.99 -0.47 -12.95
CA LEU A 120 1.79 -1.01 -11.60
C LEU A 120 1.10 0.02 -10.71
N ALA A 121 0.03 -0.35 -10.05
CA ALA A 121 -0.48 0.36 -8.89
C ALA A 121 -0.12 -0.40 -7.61
N PHE A 122 0.17 0.34 -6.56
CA PHE A 122 0.50 -0.18 -5.24
C PHE A 122 -0.31 0.60 -4.20
N CYS A 123 -0.80 -0.07 -3.18
CA CYS A 123 -1.27 0.58 -1.98
C CYS A 123 -0.94 -0.27 -0.76
N ASN A 124 -0.65 0.36 0.38
CA ASN A 124 -0.35 -0.34 1.62
C ASN A 124 -1.01 0.34 2.82
N GLY A 125 -1.92 -0.38 3.47
CA GLY A 125 -2.54 0.12 4.70
C GLY A 125 -3.40 1.36 4.50
N VAL A 126 -4.11 1.47 3.39
CA VAL A 126 -4.91 2.66 3.01
C VAL A 126 -6.41 2.38 3.14
N PHE A 127 -6.85 1.22 2.66
CA PHE A 127 -8.27 0.95 2.51
C PHE A 127 -9.02 0.78 3.84
N HIS A 128 -8.32 0.45 4.92
CA HIS A 128 -8.94 0.41 6.24
C HIS A 128 -9.26 1.82 6.81
N HIS A 129 -8.68 2.88 6.22
CA HIS A 129 -9.03 4.28 6.51
C HIS A 129 -10.12 4.82 5.58
N ILE A 130 -10.37 4.18 4.44
CA ILE A 130 -11.42 4.59 3.51
C ILE A 130 -12.78 4.05 3.99
N PRO A 131 -13.78 4.92 4.21
CA PRO A 131 -15.13 4.47 4.53
C PRO A 131 -15.63 3.42 3.53
N PRO A 132 -16.32 2.36 3.95
CA PRO A 132 -16.79 1.31 3.04
C PRO A 132 -17.56 1.82 1.81
N ALA A 133 -18.33 2.89 1.96
CA ALA A 133 -19.09 3.52 0.88
C ALA A 133 -18.19 4.13 -0.22
N ASP A 134 -16.96 4.54 0.13
CA ASP A 134 -16.05 5.26 -0.77
C ASP A 134 -15.00 4.34 -1.40
N ARG A 135 -14.86 3.09 -0.90
CA ARG A 135 -13.87 2.12 -1.39
C ARG A 135 -14.02 1.80 -2.88
N ALA A 136 -15.26 1.74 -3.37
CA ALA A 136 -15.54 1.49 -4.78
C ALA A 136 -15.02 2.63 -5.68
N ALA A 137 -15.19 3.89 -5.26
CA ALA A 137 -14.70 5.06 -5.99
C ALA A 137 -13.15 5.09 -6.01
N ALA A 138 -12.49 4.77 -4.88
CA ALA A 138 -11.05 4.67 -4.80
C ALA A 138 -10.50 3.59 -5.75
N LEU A 139 -11.12 2.40 -5.77
CA LEU A 139 -10.73 1.32 -6.70
C LEU A 139 -10.95 1.70 -8.16
N ALA A 140 -12.05 2.39 -8.48
CA ALA A 140 -12.32 2.86 -9.84
C ALA A 140 -11.26 3.87 -10.31
N SER A 141 -10.74 4.73 -9.43
CA SER A 141 -9.65 5.65 -9.78
C SER A 141 -8.35 4.90 -10.07
N ILE A 142 -7.97 3.94 -9.21
CA ILE A 142 -6.79 3.09 -9.43
C ILE A 142 -6.93 2.29 -10.75
N TYR A 143 -8.10 1.71 -11.00
CA TYR A 143 -8.37 0.95 -12.22
C TYR A 143 -8.22 1.82 -13.47
N ARG A 144 -8.73 3.07 -13.44
CA ARG A 144 -8.60 4.02 -14.55
C ARG A 144 -7.13 4.36 -14.82
N ASP A 145 -6.33 4.59 -13.77
CA ASP A 145 -4.95 5.02 -13.87
C ASP A 145 -3.97 3.89 -14.28
N LEU A 146 -4.44 2.64 -14.25
CA LEU A 146 -3.68 1.50 -14.76
C LEU A 146 -3.84 1.32 -16.27
N LYS A 147 -2.74 0.96 -16.94
CA LYS A 147 -2.75 0.45 -18.32
C LYS A 147 -3.53 -0.86 -18.41
N PRO A 148 -4.17 -1.18 -19.55
CA PRO A 148 -4.62 -2.55 -19.84
C PRO A 148 -3.47 -3.54 -19.64
N GLY A 149 -3.72 -4.65 -18.96
CA GLY A 149 -2.70 -5.63 -18.58
C GLY A 149 -1.86 -5.27 -17.35
N GLY A 150 -2.00 -4.06 -16.81
CA GLY A 150 -1.29 -3.59 -15.62
C GLY A 150 -1.72 -4.32 -14.34
N TYR A 151 -0.88 -4.25 -13.31
CA TYR A 151 -1.08 -4.96 -12.05
C TYR A 151 -1.40 -4.00 -10.91
N PHE A 152 -2.22 -4.47 -9.97
CA PHE A 152 -2.47 -3.79 -8.72
C PHE A 152 -2.04 -4.66 -7.53
N ALA A 153 -1.11 -4.15 -6.73
CA ALA A 153 -0.63 -4.76 -5.49
C ALA A 153 -1.34 -4.10 -4.30
N PHE A 154 -2.36 -4.77 -3.79
CA PHE A 154 -3.17 -4.34 -2.66
C PHE A 154 -2.63 -4.98 -1.39
N PHE A 155 -1.90 -4.21 -0.55
CA PHE A 155 -1.40 -4.65 0.75
C PHE A 155 -2.25 -4.10 1.88
N GLU A 156 -2.59 -4.96 2.83
CA GLU A 156 -3.32 -4.57 4.04
C GLU A 156 -2.88 -5.37 5.27
N ASN A 157 -3.17 -4.81 6.43
CA ASN A 157 -3.01 -5.48 7.71
C ASN A 157 -3.94 -6.69 7.81
N ASN A 158 -3.43 -7.82 8.30
CA ASN A 158 -4.21 -9.06 8.34
C ASN A 158 -5.13 -9.12 9.58
N PRO A 159 -6.46 -9.05 9.42
CA PRO A 159 -7.40 -9.08 10.55
C PRO A 159 -7.42 -10.43 11.30
N TRP A 160 -6.98 -11.52 10.66
CA TRP A 160 -6.90 -12.82 11.33
C TRP A 160 -5.71 -12.94 12.28
N ASN A 161 -4.66 -12.11 12.09
CA ASN A 161 -3.50 -12.13 12.98
C ASN A 161 -3.77 -11.32 14.26
N PRO A 162 -3.82 -11.96 15.45
CA PRO A 162 -4.13 -11.26 16.70
C PRO A 162 -3.04 -10.28 17.11
N VAL A 163 -1.77 -10.54 16.74
CA VAL A 163 -0.65 -9.62 17.04
C VAL A 163 -0.79 -8.35 16.22
N THR A 164 -1.16 -8.46 14.94
CA THR A 164 -1.43 -7.29 14.08
C THR A 164 -2.58 -6.45 14.65
N ARG A 165 -3.69 -7.08 15.03
CA ARG A 165 -4.83 -6.38 15.65
C ARG A 165 -4.43 -5.66 16.93
N TYR A 166 -3.61 -6.31 17.77
CA TYR A 166 -3.11 -5.68 18.99
C TYR A 166 -2.17 -4.51 18.66
N ALA A 167 -1.26 -4.64 17.69
CA ALA A 167 -0.38 -3.57 17.27
C ALA A 167 -1.20 -2.35 16.76
N MET A 168 -2.18 -2.57 15.88
CA MET A 168 -3.07 -1.51 15.38
C MET A 168 -3.84 -0.80 16.50
N SER A 169 -4.32 -1.51 17.52
CA SER A 169 -5.02 -0.87 18.66
C SER A 169 -4.14 0.08 19.47
N ARG A 170 -2.81 0.01 19.32
CA ARG A 170 -1.84 0.90 19.97
C ARG A 170 -1.47 2.10 19.11
N VAL A 171 -1.77 2.08 17.84
CA VAL A 171 -1.54 3.19 16.90
C VAL A 171 -2.77 4.08 16.90
N HIS A 172 -2.59 5.37 17.20
CA HIS A 172 -3.73 6.27 17.44
C HIS A 172 -4.63 6.42 16.21
N PHE A 173 -4.03 6.55 15.03
CA PHE A 173 -4.77 6.71 13.76
C PHE A 173 -5.37 5.39 13.21
N ASP A 174 -4.97 4.23 13.74
CA ASP A 174 -5.54 2.92 13.37
C ASP A 174 -6.67 2.48 14.31
N ARG A 175 -6.95 3.24 15.39
CA ARG A 175 -7.91 2.84 16.42
C ARG A 175 -9.34 2.69 15.87
N ASP A 176 -9.72 3.60 14.96
CA ASP A 176 -11.05 3.64 14.33
C ASP A 176 -11.05 3.03 12.92
N ALA A 177 -9.93 2.40 12.52
CA ALA A 177 -9.78 1.78 11.21
C ALA A 177 -10.76 0.62 11.02
N ILE A 178 -11.43 0.62 9.86
CA ILE A 178 -12.35 -0.47 9.47
C ILE A 178 -11.57 -1.50 8.68
N LEU A 179 -11.07 -2.53 9.38
CA LEU A 179 -10.23 -3.57 8.78
C LEU A 179 -10.88 -4.19 7.53
N VAL A 180 -10.06 -4.42 6.52
CA VAL A 180 -10.48 -5.09 5.29
C VAL A 180 -10.06 -6.55 5.34
N TRP A 181 -11.03 -7.46 5.30
CA TRP A 181 -10.74 -8.89 5.30
C TRP A 181 -10.22 -9.35 3.93
N PRO A 182 -9.30 -10.34 3.85
CA PRO A 182 -8.77 -10.80 2.56
C PRO A 182 -9.83 -11.27 1.55
N HIS A 183 -10.93 -11.85 2.02
CA HIS A 183 -12.04 -12.25 1.16
C HIS A 183 -12.86 -11.05 0.66
N GLU A 184 -13.05 -10.03 1.51
CA GLU A 184 -13.68 -8.76 1.17
C GLU A 184 -12.83 -8.01 0.14
N ALA A 185 -11.51 -7.88 0.37
CA ALA A 185 -10.59 -7.26 -0.58
C ALA A 185 -10.68 -7.90 -1.97
N ARG A 186 -10.68 -9.24 -2.05
CA ARG A 186 -10.88 -9.95 -3.33
C ARG A 186 -12.23 -9.64 -3.97
N GLY A 187 -13.29 -9.54 -3.17
CA GLY A 187 -14.63 -9.16 -3.64
C GLY A 187 -14.66 -7.76 -4.22
N LEU A 188 -14.12 -6.78 -3.48
CA LEU A 188 -14.02 -5.37 -3.89
C LEU A 188 -13.23 -5.23 -5.21
N LEU A 189 -12.07 -5.88 -5.30
CA LEU A 189 -11.24 -5.84 -6.50
C LEU A 189 -11.97 -6.42 -7.73
N ARG A 190 -12.64 -7.58 -7.58
CA ARG A 190 -13.43 -8.16 -8.67
C ARG A 190 -14.58 -7.26 -9.10
N SER A 191 -15.28 -6.65 -8.13
CA SER A 191 -16.37 -5.73 -8.41
C SER A 191 -15.90 -4.47 -9.14
N ALA A 192 -14.63 -4.07 -8.93
CA ALA A 192 -14.01 -2.96 -9.64
C ALA A 192 -13.45 -3.34 -11.03
N GLY A 193 -13.61 -4.60 -11.46
CA GLY A 193 -13.17 -5.07 -12.79
C GLY A 193 -11.80 -5.73 -12.83
N PHE A 194 -11.14 -5.94 -11.68
CA PHE A 194 -9.85 -6.62 -11.63
C PHE A 194 -9.99 -8.15 -11.62
N SER A 195 -9.10 -8.82 -12.33
CA SER A 195 -8.86 -10.25 -12.18
C SER A 195 -7.87 -10.51 -11.03
N VAL A 196 -8.33 -11.19 -9.96
CA VAL A 196 -7.47 -11.53 -8.82
C VAL A 196 -6.53 -12.66 -9.22
N VAL A 197 -5.22 -12.39 -9.21
CA VAL A 197 -4.15 -13.33 -9.58
C VAL A 197 -3.82 -14.24 -8.41
N ARG A 198 -3.59 -13.67 -7.21
CA ARG A 198 -3.23 -14.43 -6.01
C ARG A 198 -3.46 -13.63 -4.73
N THR A 199 -3.48 -14.35 -3.61
CA THR A 199 -3.42 -13.76 -2.27
C THR A 199 -2.27 -14.43 -1.53
N ASP A 200 -1.36 -13.62 -1.00
CA ASP A 200 -0.23 -14.06 -0.17
C ASP A 200 -0.31 -13.41 1.21
N TYR A 201 0.16 -14.13 2.23
CA TYR A 201 0.33 -13.62 3.59
C TYR A 201 1.82 -13.46 3.88
N LEU A 202 2.20 -12.36 4.55
CA LEU A 202 3.58 -11.94 4.75
C LEU A 202 3.84 -11.63 6.22
N PHE A 203 5.14 -11.62 6.60
CA PHE A 203 5.59 -11.21 7.93
C PHE A 203 5.08 -12.14 9.03
N PHE A 204 5.48 -13.40 8.96
CA PHE A 204 5.13 -14.43 9.96
C PHE A 204 6.00 -14.35 11.21
N PHE A 205 7.27 -14.00 11.04
CA PHE A 205 8.27 -14.11 12.10
C PHE A 205 8.83 -12.74 12.52
N PRO A 206 8.69 -12.36 13.81
CA PRO A 206 9.31 -11.17 14.36
C PRO A 206 10.84 -11.29 14.35
N LYS A 207 11.55 -10.21 14.66
CA LYS A 207 13.02 -10.17 14.69
C LYS A 207 13.65 -11.26 15.54
N SER A 208 13.05 -11.58 16.68
CA SER A 208 13.50 -12.65 17.57
C SER A 208 13.49 -14.04 16.92
N LEU A 209 12.71 -14.24 15.87
CA LEU A 209 12.61 -15.46 15.08
C LEU A 209 13.11 -15.27 13.63
N ALA A 210 14.00 -14.29 13.40
CA ALA A 210 14.49 -13.94 12.06
C ALA A 210 15.12 -15.15 11.33
N PHE A 211 15.72 -16.11 12.05
CA PHE A 211 16.30 -17.33 11.47
C PHE A 211 15.25 -18.22 10.77
N MET A 212 13.95 -18.05 11.06
CA MET A 212 12.85 -18.80 10.42
C MET A 212 12.32 -18.12 9.16
N ARG A 213 12.69 -16.88 8.88
CA ARG A 213 12.12 -16.09 7.76
C ARG A 213 12.33 -16.72 6.39
N GLY A 214 13.37 -17.53 6.22
CA GLY A 214 13.57 -18.32 5.00
C GLY A 214 12.42 -19.27 4.66
N MET A 215 11.55 -19.60 5.64
CA MET A 215 10.37 -20.45 5.46
C MET A 215 9.14 -19.67 4.97
N GLU A 216 9.12 -18.36 5.11
CA GLU A 216 7.92 -17.51 4.81
C GLU A 216 7.39 -17.70 3.39
N PRO A 217 8.23 -17.85 2.33
CA PRO A 217 7.70 -18.11 0.99
C PRO A 217 6.84 -19.36 0.87
N GLY A 218 7.18 -20.41 1.65
CA GLY A 218 6.40 -21.65 1.74
C GLY A 218 5.11 -21.53 2.56
N LEU A 219 5.03 -20.52 3.43
CA LEU A 219 3.89 -20.26 4.31
C LEU A 219 2.91 -19.20 3.73
N ALA A 220 3.21 -18.61 2.58
CA ALA A 220 2.45 -17.50 2.02
C ALA A 220 0.95 -17.77 1.78
N TRP A 221 0.54 -19.03 1.71
CA TRP A 221 -0.86 -19.45 1.59
C TRP A 221 -1.61 -19.47 2.93
N LEU A 222 -0.87 -19.48 4.04
CA LEU A 222 -1.42 -19.61 5.39
C LEU A 222 -1.87 -18.24 5.91
N PRO A 223 -3.12 -18.05 6.35
CA PRO A 223 -3.67 -16.73 6.70
C PRO A 223 -3.22 -16.24 8.10
N MET A 224 -1.94 -16.42 8.44
CA MET A 224 -1.37 -16.09 9.76
C MET A 224 -0.29 -15.00 9.71
N GLY A 225 0.14 -14.56 8.52
CA GLY A 225 1.09 -13.45 8.39
C GLY A 225 0.53 -12.15 8.97
N GLY A 226 1.39 -11.21 9.33
CA GLY A 226 1.01 -9.91 9.86
C GLY A 226 0.27 -9.02 8.85
N GLN A 227 0.61 -9.16 7.58
CA GLN A 227 -0.03 -8.50 6.46
C GLN A 227 -0.43 -9.49 5.38
N TYR A 228 -1.26 -9.05 4.43
CA TYR A 228 -1.56 -9.80 3.22
C TYR A 228 -1.44 -8.93 1.98
N LEU A 229 -1.12 -9.55 0.87
CA LEU A 229 -1.14 -9.02 -0.49
C LEU A 229 -2.29 -9.67 -1.27
N VAL A 230 -3.13 -8.87 -1.91
CA VAL A 230 -3.94 -9.34 -3.05
C VAL A 230 -3.32 -8.73 -4.31
N LEU A 231 -2.66 -9.57 -5.11
CA LEU A 231 -2.18 -9.18 -6.44
C LEU A 231 -3.31 -9.38 -7.43
N ALA A 232 -3.67 -8.30 -8.11
CA ALA A 232 -4.74 -8.28 -9.10
C ALA A 232 -4.25 -7.70 -10.43
N ARG A 233 -4.95 -7.96 -11.52
CA ARG A 233 -4.61 -7.50 -12.87
C ARG A 233 -5.80 -6.80 -13.50
N LYS A 234 -5.56 -5.69 -14.16
CA LYS A 234 -6.50 -5.12 -15.12
C LYS A 234 -6.39 -5.89 -16.42
N ASP A 235 -7.49 -6.49 -16.85
CA ASP A 235 -7.48 -7.26 -18.10
C ASP A 235 -7.11 -6.37 -19.31
N PRO A 236 -6.50 -6.95 -20.35
CA PRO A 236 -6.10 -6.25 -21.58
C PRO A 236 -7.25 -5.56 -22.31
#